data_fe5871952e55eadbaa5697bbb6cce4b4
#
_entry.id   fe5871952e55eadbaa5697bbb6cce4b4
#
_cell.length_a   1.000
_cell.length_b   1.000
_cell.length_c   1.000
_cell.angle_alpha   90.00
_cell.angle_beta   90.00
_cell.angle_gamma   90.00
#
_symmetry.space_group_name_H-M   'P 1'
#
loop_
_entity.id
_entity.type
_entity.pdbx_description
1 polymer ?
#
loop_
_entity_poly.entity_id
_entity_poly.type
_entity_poly.pdbx_seq_one_letter_code
_entity_poly.pdbx_strand_id
1 'polypeptide(L)'
;FIEGSSGNNYFGTSSGSVNDVGFKIFGVDDSTNKSGCNVVTAGGNTPMSLHRSNGDGDLMSFRESNTQEGTIAVSGSTVSYNTFTGTHWSRFADNSKPTILRGTVMESLDTMVDWYNIEFNDSDGILQVIPHILQDGQSHGDTITYDHNGTDFTATIKKEDDIKHVQTKISDTSESKSVYGVFHTWDTEEANGGTVNDMMIAAVGTYIVRIKSGQTVAKGDLLQSNGDGTAKVIAENTSITAGVL
;
A
#
# COMPACT_ATOMS: atom_id res chain seq x y z
N PHE A 1 10.56 2.79 -36.05
CA PHE A 1 9.30 3.33 -36.55
C PHE A 1 8.80 4.40 -35.56
N ILE A 2 8.49 5.56 -36.05
CA ILE A 2 7.94 6.67 -35.25
C ILE A 2 6.57 6.98 -35.85
N GLU A 3 5.52 6.83 -35.07
CA GLU A 3 4.17 7.15 -35.48
C GLU A 3 3.82 8.59 -35.06
N GLY A 4 3.50 9.43 -36.04
CA GLY A 4 3.40 10.87 -35.81
C GLY A 4 2.06 11.38 -35.28
N SER A 5 0.97 10.60 -35.34
CA SER A 5 -0.37 11.08 -34.98
C SER A 5 -0.85 10.63 -33.59
N SER A 6 -0.34 9.53 -33.07
CA SER A 6 -0.71 9.00 -31.74
C SER A 6 0.34 9.28 -30.64
N GLY A 7 1.50 9.84 -31.02
CA GLY A 7 2.63 10.04 -30.09
C GLY A 7 3.32 8.75 -29.64
N ASN A 8 2.99 7.62 -30.22
CA ASN A 8 3.56 6.33 -29.86
C ASN A 8 4.84 6.05 -30.66
N ASN A 9 5.84 5.48 -29.99
CA ASN A 9 7.09 5.06 -30.63
C ASN A 9 7.31 3.57 -30.35
N TYR A 10 7.63 2.82 -31.38
CA TYR A 10 7.84 1.39 -31.33
C TYR A 10 9.23 1.04 -31.87
N PHE A 11 10.02 0.30 -31.10
CA PHE A 11 11.36 -0.14 -31.47
C PHE A 11 11.43 -1.68 -31.38
N GLY A 12 11.79 -2.31 -32.50
CA GLY A 12 11.90 -3.76 -32.57
C GLY A 12 10.56 -4.50 -32.58
N THR A 13 9.47 -3.80 -32.90
CA THR A 13 8.13 -4.38 -33.03
C THR A 13 7.37 -3.65 -34.14
N SER A 14 6.43 -4.35 -34.77
CA SER A 14 5.55 -3.79 -35.81
C SER A 14 4.12 -3.52 -35.32
N SER A 15 3.85 -3.78 -34.04
CA SER A 15 2.50 -3.75 -33.46
C SER A 15 2.47 -2.94 -32.18
N GLY A 16 1.31 -2.35 -31.89
CA GLY A 16 1.01 -1.66 -30.64
C GLY A 16 0.54 -2.59 -29.50
N SER A 17 0.45 -3.90 -29.73
CA SER A 17 0.05 -4.83 -28.68
C SER A 17 1.06 -4.83 -27.53
N VAL A 18 0.59 -4.78 -26.31
CA VAL A 18 1.43 -4.80 -25.10
C VAL A 18 2.20 -6.10 -24.91
N ASN A 19 1.78 -7.17 -25.58
CA ASN A 19 2.37 -8.50 -25.47
C ASN A 19 3.46 -8.78 -26.51
N ASP A 20 3.62 -7.91 -27.51
CA ASP A 20 4.65 -8.11 -28.52
C ASP A 20 6.04 -7.73 -28.00
N VAL A 21 7.04 -8.52 -28.39
CA VAL A 21 8.44 -8.27 -28.05
C VAL A 21 8.89 -6.94 -28.62
N GLY A 22 9.58 -6.15 -27.82
CA GLY A 22 10.14 -4.86 -28.22
C GLY A 22 10.09 -3.79 -27.12
N PHE A 23 10.57 -2.62 -27.46
CA PHE A 23 10.50 -1.42 -26.63
C PHE A 23 9.44 -0.46 -27.20
N LYS A 24 8.52 -0.03 -26.36
CA LYS A 24 7.38 0.81 -26.75
C LYS A 24 7.24 1.97 -25.80
N ILE A 25 7.06 3.17 -26.38
CA ILE A 25 6.66 4.38 -25.64
C ILE A 25 5.27 4.74 -26.12
N PHE A 26 4.31 4.76 -25.21
CA PHE A 26 2.95 5.16 -25.47
C PHE A 26 2.80 6.66 -25.18
N GLY A 27 2.32 7.41 -26.13
CA GLY A 27 1.83 8.78 -25.91
C GLY A 27 0.56 8.79 -25.07
N VAL A 28 0.09 9.97 -24.74
CA VAL A 28 -1.21 10.10 -24.05
C VAL A 28 -2.29 9.71 -25.05
N ASP A 29 -3.03 8.66 -24.73
CA ASP A 29 -4.28 8.32 -25.39
C ASP A 29 -5.43 8.93 -24.57
N ASP A 30 -6.10 9.92 -25.13
CA ASP A 30 -7.18 10.66 -24.48
C ASP A 30 -8.43 9.79 -24.21
N SER A 31 -8.55 8.64 -24.90
CA SER A 31 -9.66 7.69 -24.69
C SER A 31 -9.44 6.75 -23.50
N THR A 32 -8.18 6.51 -23.10
CA THR A 32 -7.85 5.56 -22.03
C THR A 32 -6.91 6.13 -20.97
N ASN A 33 -6.47 7.36 -21.11
CA ASN A 33 -5.54 8.07 -20.19
C ASN A 33 -4.24 7.31 -19.90
N LYS A 34 -3.76 6.50 -20.87
CA LYS A 34 -2.57 5.67 -20.69
C LYS A 34 -1.39 6.30 -21.42
N SER A 35 -0.38 6.64 -20.64
CA SER A 35 0.97 6.90 -21.14
C SER A 35 1.96 5.99 -20.42
N GLY A 36 2.99 5.54 -21.12
CA GLY A 36 3.94 4.65 -20.47
C GLY A 36 5.02 4.12 -21.38
N CYS A 37 5.92 3.37 -20.78
CA CYS A 37 6.98 2.64 -21.46
C CYS A 37 6.80 1.15 -21.18
N ASN A 38 6.79 0.34 -22.24
CA ASN A 38 6.70 -1.11 -22.12
C ASN A 38 7.90 -1.75 -22.80
N VAL A 39 8.62 -2.62 -22.08
CA VAL A 39 9.73 -3.41 -22.58
C VAL A 39 9.40 -4.88 -22.43
N VAL A 40 9.25 -5.59 -23.55
CA VAL A 40 8.92 -7.02 -23.57
C VAL A 40 10.00 -7.78 -24.30
N THR A 41 10.50 -8.86 -23.70
CA THR A 41 11.46 -9.78 -24.31
C THR A 41 10.89 -11.18 -24.38
N ALA A 42 11.39 -11.99 -25.31
CA ALA A 42 11.10 -13.42 -25.41
C ALA A 42 12.24 -14.24 -24.79
N GLY A 43 11.90 -15.36 -24.17
CA GLY A 43 12.89 -16.29 -23.61
C GLY A 43 13.54 -15.77 -22.33
N GLY A 44 14.71 -16.28 -21.99
CA GLY A 44 15.44 -16.00 -20.76
C GLY A 44 16.23 -14.67 -20.73
N ASN A 45 15.93 -13.73 -21.60
CA ASN A 45 16.66 -12.46 -21.69
C ASN A 45 16.17 -11.45 -20.65
N THR A 46 17.07 -10.59 -20.18
CA THR A 46 16.74 -9.48 -19.29
C THR A 46 15.99 -8.40 -20.08
N PRO A 47 14.76 -8.04 -19.69
CA PRO A 47 13.96 -7.05 -20.41
C PRO A 47 14.58 -5.66 -20.38
N MET A 48 15.19 -5.29 -19.26
CA MET A 48 15.74 -3.96 -19.05
C MET A 48 17.01 -4.08 -18.21
N SER A 49 18.09 -3.48 -18.68
CA SER A 49 19.34 -3.34 -17.95
C SER A 49 19.63 -1.86 -17.74
N LEU A 50 19.76 -1.46 -16.49
CA LEU A 50 20.17 -0.13 -16.10
C LEU A 50 21.62 -0.21 -15.64
N HIS A 51 22.51 0.47 -16.37
CA HIS A 51 23.95 0.41 -16.15
C HIS A 51 24.53 1.80 -15.83
N ARG A 52 25.24 1.86 -14.72
CA ARG A 52 26.04 3.03 -14.32
C ARG A 52 27.52 2.66 -14.49
N SER A 53 28.19 3.31 -15.43
CA SER A 53 29.53 2.93 -15.82
C SER A 53 30.62 3.40 -14.84
N ASN A 54 30.31 4.31 -13.93
CA ASN A 54 31.31 4.89 -13.03
C ASN A 54 30.69 5.34 -11.71
N GLY A 55 31.27 4.86 -10.60
CA GLY A 55 30.92 5.23 -9.24
C GLY A 55 29.55 4.75 -8.75
N ASP A 56 29.30 4.92 -7.48
CA ASP A 56 28.05 4.62 -6.80
C ASP A 56 26.96 5.67 -7.11
N GLY A 57 25.70 5.31 -6.96
CA GLY A 57 24.57 6.22 -7.09
C GLY A 57 23.31 5.58 -7.68
N ASP A 58 22.32 6.42 -7.94
CA ASP A 58 21.00 5.98 -8.38
C ASP A 58 21.03 5.39 -9.79
N LEU A 59 20.35 4.24 -9.96
CA LEU A 59 20.02 3.60 -11.22
C LEU A 59 18.62 3.98 -11.70
N MET A 60 17.69 4.16 -10.76
CA MET A 60 16.32 4.57 -11.02
C MET A 60 15.86 5.52 -9.91
N SER A 61 15.16 6.58 -10.28
CA SER A 61 14.55 7.53 -9.35
C SER A 61 13.04 7.55 -9.56
N PHE A 62 12.30 7.38 -8.48
CA PHE A 62 10.85 7.53 -8.45
C PHE A 62 10.51 8.91 -7.92
N ARG A 63 9.66 9.64 -8.63
CA ARG A 63 9.37 11.05 -8.31
C ARG A 63 7.89 11.33 -8.47
N GLU A 64 7.36 12.16 -7.56
CA GLU A 64 6.07 12.78 -7.67
C GLU A 64 6.21 14.29 -7.54
N SER A 65 5.57 15.06 -8.41
CA SER A 65 5.58 16.54 -8.38
C SER A 65 6.98 17.13 -8.16
N ASN A 66 8.00 16.57 -8.83
CA ASN A 66 9.43 16.89 -8.69
C ASN A 66 10.10 16.50 -7.37
N THR A 67 9.38 15.92 -6.42
CA THR A 67 9.96 15.35 -5.20
C THR A 67 10.42 13.92 -5.47
N GLN A 68 11.60 13.54 -4.98
CA GLN A 68 12.09 12.16 -5.06
C GLN A 68 11.53 11.35 -3.92
N GLU A 69 10.69 10.35 -4.27
CA GLU A 69 10.03 9.48 -3.30
C GLU A 69 10.83 8.21 -3.01
N GLY A 70 11.68 7.81 -3.95
CA GLY A 70 12.54 6.64 -3.75
C GLY A 70 13.51 6.43 -4.88
N THR A 71 14.47 5.52 -4.67
CA THR A 71 15.47 5.12 -5.68
C THR A 71 15.80 3.64 -5.60
N ILE A 72 16.28 3.13 -6.74
CA ILE A 72 17.11 1.93 -6.80
C ILE A 72 18.54 2.41 -7.09
N ALA A 73 19.48 2.11 -6.21
CA ALA A 73 20.85 2.60 -6.29
C ALA A 73 21.86 1.46 -6.21
N VAL A 74 23.08 1.73 -6.67
CA VAL A 74 24.23 0.84 -6.46
C VAL A 74 25.23 1.49 -5.53
N SER A 75 25.85 0.68 -4.67
CA SER A 75 26.98 1.07 -3.82
C SER A 75 27.92 -0.13 -3.70
N GLY A 76 29.12 0.01 -4.24
CA GLY A 76 30.06 -1.08 -4.38
C GLY A 76 29.45 -2.26 -5.17
N SER A 77 29.34 -3.42 -4.53
CA SER A 77 28.73 -4.63 -5.12
C SER A 77 27.27 -4.85 -4.73
N THR A 78 26.62 -3.86 -4.11
CA THR A 78 25.27 -3.99 -3.55
C THR A 78 24.27 -3.13 -4.30
N VAL A 79 23.06 -3.68 -4.53
CA VAL A 79 21.90 -2.92 -4.97
C VAL A 79 21.05 -2.59 -3.73
N SER A 80 20.67 -1.33 -3.60
CA SER A 80 19.82 -0.82 -2.54
C SER A 80 18.49 -0.35 -3.10
N TYR A 81 17.39 -0.68 -2.41
CA TYR A 81 16.06 -0.12 -2.62
C TYR A 81 15.84 0.91 -1.52
N ASN A 82 16.10 2.17 -1.83
CA ASN A 82 16.05 3.24 -0.85
C ASN A 82 14.61 3.69 -0.62
N THR A 83 14.32 4.01 0.63
CA THR A 83 13.00 4.44 1.11
C THR A 83 11.90 3.37 0.95
N PHE A 84 12.27 2.09 0.98
CA PHE A 84 11.27 1.02 0.99
C PHE A 84 10.69 0.86 2.40
N THR A 85 9.37 1.01 2.51
CA THR A 85 8.59 0.64 3.69
C THR A 85 7.39 -0.18 3.23
N GLY A 86 7.37 -1.45 3.60
CA GLY A 86 6.22 -2.33 3.37
C GLY A 86 5.16 -2.06 4.44
N THR A 87 3.97 -1.67 3.99
CA THR A 87 2.83 -1.38 4.86
C THR A 87 1.66 -2.29 4.56
N HIS A 88 0.83 -2.54 5.56
CA HIS A 88 -0.46 -3.20 5.45
C HIS A 88 -1.55 -2.21 5.84
N TRP A 89 -2.66 -2.23 5.13
CA TRP A 89 -3.86 -1.56 5.59
C TRP A 89 -4.45 -2.30 6.79
N SER A 90 -4.97 -1.53 7.73
CA SER A 90 -5.62 -2.04 8.91
C SER A 90 -6.60 -1.01 9.46
N ARG A 91 -7.41 -1.39 10.43
CA ARG A 91 -8.39 -0.53 11.07
C ARG A 91 -8.60 -0.98 12.51
N PHE A 92 -8.93 -0.04 13.41
CA PHE A 92 -9.47 -0.41 14.72
C PHE A 92 -10.84 -1.07 14.58
N ALA A 93 -11.13 -2.01 15.47
CA ALA A 93 -12.43 -2.74 15.44
C ALA A 93 -13.65 -1.81 15.57
N ASP A 94 -13.50 -0.70 16.27
CA ASP A 94 -14.54 0.30 16.50
C ASP A 94 -14.51 1.45 15.48
N ASN A 95 -13.69 1.34 14.42
CA ASN A 95 -13.47 2.38 13.43
C ASN A 95 -13.06 3.75 14.02
N SER A 96 -12.49 3.78 15.22
CA SER A 96 -12.03 5.03 15.84
C SER A 96 -10.76 5.57 15.18
N LYS A 97 -10.52 6.89 15.33
CA LYS A 97 -9.31 7.58 14.86
C LYS A 97 -8.64 8.37 15.99
N PRO A 98 -8.10 7.67 17.00
CA PRO A 98 -7.39 8.35 18.07
C PRO A 98 -6.11 9.02 17.56
N THR A 99 -5.59 9.97 18.35
CA THR A 99 -4.27 10.52 18.04
C THR A 99 -3.18 9.50 18.35
N ILE A 100 -2.53 8.99 17.31
CA ILE A 100 -1.45 8.00 17.41
C ILE A 100 -0.18 8.60 16.82
N LEU A 101 0.93 8.43 17.52
CA LEU A 101 2.23 8.85 17.03
C LEU A 101 2.83 7.79 16.10
N ARG A 102 3.48 8.22 15.02
CA ARG A 102 4.23 7.31 14.13
C ARG A 102 5.22 6.48 14.93
N GLY A 103 5.29 5.19 14.63
CA GLY A 103 6.15 4.25 15.32
C GLY A 103 5.53 3.62 16.57
N THR A 104 4.25 3.88 16.86
CA THR A 104 3.51 3.18 17.92
C THR A 104 3.37 1.71 17.56
N VAL A 105 3.73 0.82 18.49
CA VAL A 105 3.68 -0.64 18.30
C VAL A 105 2.22 -1.10 18.23
N MET A 106 1.91 -1.92 17.23
CA MET A 106 0.57 -2.39 16.91
C MET A 106 0.48 -3.91 17.01
N GLU A 107 -0.66 -4.39 17.48
CA GLU A 107 -1.01 -5.81 17.55
C GLU A 107 -2.14 -6.13 16.58
N SER A 108 -2.05 -7.29 15.91
CA SER A 108 -3.15 -7.83 15.11
C SER A 108 -4.24 -8.42 16.03
N LEU A 109 -5.48 -8.34 15.57
CA LEU A 109 -6.63 -9.04 16.15
C LEU A 109 -6.96 -10.27 15.31
N ASP A 110 -7.75 -11.21 15.87
CA ASP A 110 -8.22 -12.41 15.15
C ASP A 110 -9.46 -12.11 14.29
N THR A 111 -9.61 -10.88 13.85
CA THR A 111 -10.71 -10.41 13.02
C THR A 111 -10.18 -9.63 11.82
N MET A 112 -10.86 -9.80 10.68
CA MET A 112 -10.52 -9.11 9.45
C MET A 112 -11.25 -7.77 9.36
N VAL A 113 -10.67 -6.85 8.59
CA VAL A 113 -11.33 -5.59 8.23
C VAL A 113 -12.46 -5.90 7.24
N ASP A 114 -13.65 -5.42 7.53
CA ASP A 114 -14.78 -5.54 6.63
C ASP A 114 -14.88 -4.28 5.75
N TRP A 115 -14.87 -4.47 4.44
CA TRP A 115 -15.17 -3.43 3.46
C TRP A 115 -16.48 -3.71 2.76
N TYR A 116 -17.20 -2.64 2.43
CA TYR A 116 -18.46 -2.73 1.72
C TYR A 116 -18.44 -1.80 0.52
N ASN A 117 -19.11 -2.23 -0.54
CA ASN A 117 -19.38 -1.46 -1.73
C ASN A 117 -20.89 -1.42 -1.97
N ILE A 118 -21.36 -0.44 -2.74
CA ILE A 118 -22.67 -0.49 -3.36
C ILE A 118 -22.50 -0.76 -4.84
N GLU A 119 -23.39 -1.61 -5.38
CA GLU A 119 -23.41 -1.99 -6.78
C GLU A 119 -24.75 -1.62 -7.42
N PHE A 120 -24.70 -0.96 -8.56
CA PHE A 120 -25.86 -0.64 -9.39
C PHE A 120 -25.45 -0.50 -10.85
N ASN A 121 -26.41 -0.64 -11.77
CA ASN A 121 -26.17 -0.29 -13.16
C ASN A 121 -26.60 1.16 -13.38
N ASP A 122 -25.74 1.96 -14.01
CA ASP A 122 -26.05 3.34 -14.37
C ASP A 122 -27.02 3.43 -15.56
N SER A 123 -27.31 4.64 -16.04
CA SER A 123 -28.23 4.89 -17.14
C SER A 123 -27.83 4.23 -18.48
N ASP A 124 -26.55 3.95 -18.64
CA ASP A 124 -25.99 3.29 -19.83
C ASP A 124 -25.90 1.76 -19.64
N GLY A 125 -26.36 1.25 -18.50
CA GLY A 125 -26.31 -0.16 -18.14
C GLY A 125 -24.92 -0.63 -17.68
N ILE A 126 -24.01 0.29 -17.37
CA ILE A 126 -22.67 -0.01 -16.92
C ILE A 126 -22.70 -0.24 -15.39
N LEU A 127 -22.12 -1.37 -14.95
CA LEU A 127 -22.00 -1.67 -13.53
C LEU A 127 -21.08 -0.66 -12.85
N GLN A 128 -21.63 0.04 -11.86
CA GLN A 128 -20.90 0.89 -10.94
C GLN A 128 -20.66 0.16 -9.62
N VAL A 129 -19.42 0.22 -9.10
CA VAL A 129 -19.01 -0.34 -7.81
C VAL A 129 -18.38 0.80 -7.03
N ILE A 130 -19.04 1.24 -5.96
CA ILE A 130 -18.65 2.43 -5.20
C ILE A 130 -18.42 2.03 -3.74
N PRO A 131 -17.28 2.38 -3.13
CA PRO A 131 -17.05 2.15 -1.71
C PRO A 131 -18.19 2.71 -0.84
N HIS A 132 -18.62 1.94 0.14
CA HIS A 132 -19.73 2.29 1.02
C HIS A 132 -19.41 2.01 2.48
N ILE A 133 -19.88 2.88 3.36
CA ILE A 133 -19.82 2.69 4.80
C ILE A 133 -21.20 2.32 5.30
N LEU A 134 -21.29 1.18 5.96
CA LEU A 134 -22.54 0.74 6.57
C LEU A 134 -23.05 1.81 7.55
N GLN A 135 -24.30 2.19 7.38
CA GLN A 135 -25.04 2.96 8.35
C GLN A 135 -25.76 2.02 9.33
N ASP A 136 -26.20 2.57 10.44
CA ASP A 136 -26.93 1.79 11.44
C ASP A 136 -28.13 1.06 10.82
N GLY A 137 -28.19 -0.25 11.02
CA GLY A 137 -29.24 -1.11 10.50
C GLY A 137 -29.05 -1.61 9.07
N GLN A 138 -27.97 -1.19 8.37
CA GLN A 138 -27.65 -1.73 7.05
C GLN A 138 -26.81 -3.01 7.13
N SER A 139 -27.00 -3.89 6.17
CA SER A 139 -26.31 -5.17 6.05
C SER A 139 -26.01 -5.53 4.61
N HIS A 140 -25.09 -6.47 4.42
CA HIS A 140 -24.86 -7.07 3.12
C HIS A 140 -26.14 -7.62 2.50
N GLY A 141 -26.42 -7.26 1.26
CA GLY A 141 -27.60 -7.65 0.50
C GLY A 141 -28.76 -6.65 0.58
N ASP A 142 -28.71 -5.69 1.49
CA ASP A 142 -29.71 -4.62 1.52
C ASP A 142 -29.61 -3.72 0.28
N THR A 143 -30.72 -3.08 -0.05
CA THR A 143 -30.78 -2.09 -1.13
C THR A 143 -30.98 -0.70 -0.56
N ILE A 144 -30.30 0.26 -1.14
CA ILE A 144 -30.41 1.68 -0.80
C ILE A 144 -30.66 2.50 -2.06
N THR A 145 -31.23 3.69 -1.88
CA THR A 145 -31.25 4.70 -2.95
C THR A 145 -29.94 5.48 -2.90
N TYR A 146 -29.24 5.55 -4.03
CA TYR A 146 -27.98 6.24 -4.17
C TYR A 146 -28.03 7.26 -5.30
N ASP A 147 -27.75 8.52 -4.98
CA ASP A 147 -27.62 9.56 -6.01
C ASP A 147 -26.27 9.44 -6.72
N HIS A 148 -26.31 9.21 -8.01
CA HIS A 148 -25.13 9.22 -8.87
C HIS A 148 -25.30 10.28 -9.95
N ASN A 149 -24.53 11.36 -9.84
CA ASN A 149 -24.57 12.49 -10.78
C ASN A 149 -25.97 13.12 -10.94
N GLY A 150 -26.72 13.23 -9.85
CA GLY A 150 -28.07 13.83 -9.84
C GLY A 150 -29.20 12.88 -10.29
N THR A 151 -28.92 11.58 -10.40
CA THR A 151 -29.90 10.54 -10.70
C THR A 151 -29.91 9.49 -9.61
N ASP A 152 -31.10 9.19 -9.09
CA ASP A 152 -31.28 8.16 -8.08
C ASP A 152 -31.30 6.75 -8.67
N PHE A 153 -30.46 5.88 -8.15
CA PHE A 153 -30.37 4.46 -8.49
C PHE A 153 -30.67 3.59 -7.27
N THR A 154 -31.25 2.42 -7.50
CA THR A 154 -31.31 1.39 -6.49
C THR A 154 -30.01 0.63 -6.49
N ALA A 155 -29.21 0.79 -5.44
CA ALA A 155 -27.91 0.15 -5.26
C ALA A 155 -28.00 -0.98 -4.21
N THR A 156 -27.26 -2.07 -4.42
CA THR A 156 -27.21 -3.21 -3.49
C THR A 156 -25.91 -3.14 -2.71
N ILE A 157 -25.98 -3.27 -1.38
CA ILE A 157 -24.80 -3.32 -0.51
C ILE A 157 -24.13 -4.69 -0.64
N LYS A 158 -22.85 -4.68 -1.00
CA LYS A 158 -22.01 -5.86 -1.10
C LYS A 158 -20.88 -5.80 -0.10
N LYS A 159 -20.64 -6.90 0.60
CA LYS A 159 -19.43 -7.07 1.40
C LYS A 159 -18.30 -7.53 0.48
N GLU A 160 -17.18 -6.88 0.57
CA GLU A 160 -15.95 -7.36 -0.04
C GLU A 160 -15.27 -8.33 0.93
N ASP A 161 -14.99 -9.55 0.49
CA ASP A 161 -14.26 -10.52 1.29
C ASP A 161 -12.79 -10.10 1.40
N ASP A 162 -12.44 -9.53 2.54
CA ASP A 162 -11.06 -9.21 2.83
C ASP A 162 -10.38 -10.34 3.61
N ILE A 163 -9.52 -11.06 2.91
CA ILE A 163 -8.68 -12.11 3.48
C ILE A 163 -7.24 -11.66 3.72
N LYS A 164 -6.94 -10.36 3.56
CA LYS A 164 -5.56 -9.83 3.58
C LYS A 164 -5.30 -8.87 4.72
N HIS A 165 -6.34 -8.20 5.23
CA HIS A 165 -6.18 -7.10 6.16
C HIS A 165 -6.83 -7.43 7.50
N VAL A 166 -6.02 -7.57 8.53
CA VAL A 166 -6.48 -7.81 9.90
C VAL A 166 -6.84 -6.51 10.58
N GLN A 167 -7.81 -6.54 11.49
CA GLN A 167 -8.03 -5.45 12.43
C GLN A 167 -6.88 -5.36 13.43
N THR A 168 -6.68 -4.18 13.98
CA THR A 168 -5.55 -3.87 14.84
C THR A 168 -5.96 -3.19 16.14
N LYS A 169 -5.04 -3.20 17.10
CA LYS A 169 -5.07 -2.36 18.29
C LYS A 169 -3.66 -1.82 18.59
N ILE A 170 -3.59 -0.75 19.37
CA ILE A 170 -2.32 -0.33 19.97
C ILE A 170 -1.88 -1.44 20.92
N SER A 171 -0.60 -1.82 20.86
CA SER A 171 -0.06 -2.85 21.75
C SER A 171 -0.25 -2.45 23.22
N ASP A 172 -0.99 -3.25 23.95
CA ASP A 172 -1.33 -3.08 25.38
C ASP A 172 -0.78 -4.19 26.28
N THR A 173 -0.10 -5.16 25.65
CA THR A 173 0.47 -6.31 26.34
C THR A 173 1.97 -6.35 26.18
N SER A 174 2.70 -6.38 27.32
CA SER A 174 4.15 -6.53 27.30
C SER A 174 4.54 -7.89 26.73
N GLU A 175 5.53 -7.89 25.82
CA GLU A 175 6.01 -9.11 25.16
C GLU A 175 4.96 -9.84 24.32
N SER A 176 3.97 -9.09 23.84
CA SER A 176 2.89 -9.63 23.02
C SER A 176 3.43 -10.32 21.78
N LYS A 177 2.92 -11.51 21.51
CA LYS A 177 3.23 -12.30 20.30
C LYS A 177 2.42 -11.88 19.07
N SER A 178 1.40 -11.03 19.27
CA SER A 178 0.53 -10.52 18.22
C SER A 178 1.05 -9.24 17.57
N VAL A 179 2.22 -8.74 17.99
CA VAL A 179 2.87 -7.60 17.34
C VAL A 179 3.18 -7.97 15.88
N TYR A 180 2.75 -7.11 14.95
CA TYR A 180 3.00 -7.34 13.52
C TYR A 180 3.53 -6.10 12.79
N GLY A 181 3.73 -4.99 13.50
CA GLY A 181 4.31 -3.77 12.95
C GLY A 181 4.10 -2.55 13.84
N VAL A 182 4.29 -1.40 13.23
CA VAL A 182 4.13 -0.10 13.89
C VAL A 182 3.21 0.82 13.07
N PHE A 183 2.47 1.68 13.74
CA PHE A 183 1.67 2.70 13.07
C PHE A 183 2.54 3.63 12.23
N HIS A 184 2.26 3.71 10.93
CA HIS A 184 2.96 4.58 10.00
C HIS A 184 2.22 5.88 9.75
N THR A 185 0.99 5.80 9.28
CA THR A 185 0.12 6.96 9.02
C THR A 185 -1.34 6.52 8.92
N TRP A 186 -2.25 7.47 9.05
CA TRP A 186 -3.63 7.28 8.64
C TRP A 186 -3.72 7.33 7.11
N ASP A 187 -4.61 6.52 6.55
CA ASP A 187 -5.01 6.70 5.18
C ASP A 187 -5.81 8.01 5.06
N THR A 188 -5.46 8.80 4.06
CA THR A 188 -6.10 10.10 3.79
C THR A 188 -7.02 10.04 2.59
N GLU A 189 -7.07 8.93 1.88
CA GLU A 189 -7.98 8.72 0.77
C GLU A 189 -9.38 8.43 1.34
N GLU A 190 -10.23 9.43 1.33
CA GLU A 190 -11.62 9.29 1.73
C GLU A 190 -12.39 8.53 0.64
N ALA A 191 -12.86 7.33 0.94
CA ALA A 191 -13.84 6.66 0.10
C ALA A 191 -15.16 7.41 0.20
N ASN A 192 -15.53 8.11 -0.86
CA ASN A 192 -16.85 8.70 -1.15
C ASN A 192 -17.75 9.04 0.06
N GLY A 193 -17.38 10.09 0.78
CA GLY A 193 -18.28 10.76 1.74
C GLY A 193 -18.48 10.08 3.08
N GLY A 194 -17.69 9.07 3.41
CA GLY A 194 -17.70 8.43 4.70
C GLY A 194 -16.31 8.34 5.32
N THR A 195 -16.23 8.49 6.61
CA THR A 195 -14.99 8.37 7.36
C THR A 195 -14.68 6.90 7.64
N VAL A 196 -13.98 6.26 6.73
CA VAL A 196 -13.29 5.01 7.04
C VAL A 196 -11.93 5.40 7.61
N ASN A 197 -11.67 5.02 8.85
CA ASN A 197 -10.42 5.36 9.52
C ASN A 197 -9.38 4.26 9.33
N ASP A 198 -9.03 4.00 8.07
CA ASP A 198 -7.97 3.07 7.73
C ASP A 198 -6.60 3.65 8.04
N MET A 199 -5.68 2.77 8.37
CA MET A 199 -4.30 3.13 8.70
C MET A 199 -3.31 2.21 8.00
N MET A 200 -2.11 2.71 7.81
CA MET A 200 -0.96 1.95 7.32
C MET A 200 -0.11 1.49 8.49
N ILE A 201 0.11 0.18 8.59
CA ILE A 201 1.02 -0.44 9.55
C ILE A 201 2.30 -0.85 8.82
N ALA A 202 3.43 -0.28 9.22
CA ALA A 202 4.74 -0.63 8.69
C ALA A 202 5.25 -1.90 9.37
N ALA A 203 5.57 -2.93 8.56
CA ALA A 203 6.02 -4.23 9.04
C ALA A 203 7.36 -4.66 8.43
N VAL A 204 7.75 -4.10 7.29
CA VAL A 204 8.97 -4.48 6.57
C VAL A 204 9.67 -3.23 6.03
N GLY A 205 11.00 -3.22 6.07
CA GLY A 205 11.81 -2.13 5.53
C GLY A 205 12.31 -1.17 6.60
N THR A 206 12.39 0.12 6.28
CA THR A 206 12.90 1.15 7.19
C THR A 206 11.76 1.97 7.76
N TYR A 207 11.60 1.96 9.06
CA TYR A 207 10.54 2.70 9.75
C TYR A 207 10.95 3.14 11.16
N ILE A 208 10.21 4.09 11.71
CA ILE A 208 10.42 4.59 13.07
C ILE A 208 9.74 3.63 14.05
N VAL A 209 10.41 3.33 15.17
CA VAL A 209 9.83 2.61 16.30
C VAL A 209 9.90 3.50 17.54
N ARG A 210 8.81 3.65 18.25
CA ARG A 210 8.79 4.37 19.53
C ARG A 210 9.32 3.48 20.64
N ILE A 211 10.32 3.96 21.34
CA ILE A 211 10.98 3.22 22.42
C ILE A 211 10.47 3.70 23.79
N LYS A 212 10.38 2.78 24.72
CA LYS A 212 10.09 3.06 26.13
C LYS A 212 10.95 4.21 26.67
N SER A 213 10.32 5.13 27.38
CA SER A 213 11.02 6.27 27.97
C SER A 213 12.16 5.83 28.88
N GLY A 214 13.30 6.49 28.75
CA GLY A 214 14.50 6.21 29.56
C GLY A 214 15.30 4.98 29.12
N GLN A 215 14.91 4.26 28.06
CA GLN A 215 15.68 3.14 27.54
C GLN A 215 16.63 3.59 26.42
N THR A 216 17.87 3.14 26.47
CA THR A 216 18.84 3.26 25.39
C THR A 216 18.75 2.03 24.48
N VAL A 217 18.81 2.24 23.18
CA VAL A 217 18.85 1.19 22.15
C VAL A 217 20.17 1.30 21.42
N ALA A 218 20.87 0.20 21.29
CA ALA A 218 22.10 0.09 20.53
C ALA A 218 21.84 -0.58 19.16
N LYS A 219 22.77 -0.39 18.23
CA LYS A 219 22.74 -1.11 16.96
C LYS A 219 22.83 -2.62 17.19
N GLY A 220 21.83 -3.35 16.66
CA GLY A 220 21.75 -4.80 16.77
C GLY A 220 20.82 -5.28 17.89
N ASP A 221 20.31 -4.39 18.73
CA ASP A 221 19.32 -4.76 19.74
C ASP A 221 18.01 -5.21 19.05
N LEU A 222 17.45 -6.28 19.60
CA LEU A 222 16.11 -6.75 19.24
C LEU A 222 15.07 -6.07 20.14
N LEU A 223 13.93 -5.76 19.56
CA LEU A 223 12.87 -5.04 20.24
C LEU A 223 11.62 -5.91 20.39
N GLN A 224 10.87 -5.68 21.46
CA GLN A 224 9.56 -6.30 21.72
C GLN A 224 8.61 -5.27 22.31
N SER A 225 7.32 -5.56 22.32
CA SER A 225 6.33 -4.67 22.93
C SER A 225 6.62 -4.43 24.41
N ASN A 226 6.50 -3.17 24.84
CA ASN A 226 6.49 -2.80 26.25
C ASN A 226 5.08 -2.85 26.87
N GLY A 227 4.01 -2.97 26.04
CA GLY A 227 2.62 -3.02 26.50
C GLY A 227 1.95 -1.66 26.67
N ASP A 228 2.51 -0.62 26.06
CA ASP A 228 1.97 0.75 26.12
C ASP A 228 2.10 1.48 24.76
N GLY A 229 2.14 0.71 23.68
CA GLY A 229 2.38 1.24 22.33
C GLY A 229 3.84 1.63 22.07
N THR A 230 4.76 1.35 23.00
CA THR A 230 6.20 1.52 22.80
C THR A 230 6.90 0.15 22.75
N ALA A 231 8.10 0.13 22.20
CA ALA A 231 8.97 -1.04 22.24
C ALA A 231 10.02 -0.92 23.36
N LYS A 232 10.49 -2.05 23.84
CA LYS A 232 11.65 -2.18 24.76
C LYS A 232 12.66 -3.16 24.17
N VAL A 233 13.92 -3.01 24.56
CA VAL A 233 14.99 -3.95 24.20
C VAL A 233 14.75 -5.30 24.88
N ILE A 234 14.96 -6.37 24.14
CA ILE A 234 14.97 -7.73 24.68
C ILE A 234 16.27 -7.93 25.48
N ALA A 235 16.18 -8.42 26.69
CA ALA A 235 17.36 -8.70 27.50
C ALA A 235 18.27 -9.75 26.83
N GLU A 236 19.58 -9.58 26.99
CA GLU A 236 20.54 -10.57 26.51
C GLU A 236 20.21 -11.96 27.06
N ASN A 237 20.44 -12.98 26.26
CA ASN A 237 20.16 -14.40 26.57
C ASN A 237 18.67 -14.77 26.75
N THR A 238 17.75 -13.90 26.33
CA THR A 238 16.35 -14.25 26.27
C THR A 238 16.08 -15.07 25.01
N SER A 239 15.32 -16.14 25.12
CA SER A 239 14.83 -16.88 23.94
C SER A 239 13.95 -15.97 23.08
N ILE A 240 14.28 -15.84 21.79
CA ILE A 240 13.47 -15.07 20.84
C ILE A 240 12.17 -15.83 20.58
N THR A 241 11.05 -15.16 20.78
CA THR A 241 9.72 -15.67 20.49
C THR A 241 9.07 -14.82 19.41
N ALA A 242 7.87 -15.19 18.96
CA ALA A 242 7.09 -14.34 18.04
C ALA A 242 6.86 -12.95 18.65
N GLY A 243 6.66 -11.94 17.81
CA GLY A 243 6.43 -10.55 18.23
C GLY A 243 7.71 -9.73 18.46
N VAL A 244 8.84 -10.18 17.94
CA VAL A 244 10.09 -9.40 17.89
C VAL A 244 10.03 -8.46 16.68
N LEU A 245 10.39 -7.19 16.92
CA LEU A 245 10.46 -6.12 15.93
C LEU A 245 11.90 -5.87 15.47
#